data_1dbe51a8530b4f239872312c871fbcb3
#
_entry.id   1dbe51a8530b4f239872312c871fbcb3
#
_cell.length_a   1.000
_cell.length_b   1.000
_cell.length_c   1.000
_cell.angle_alpha   90.00
_cell.angle_beta   90.00
_cell.angle_gamma   90.00
#
_symmetry.space_group_name_H-M   'P 1'
#
loop_
_entity.id
_entity.type
_entity.pdbx_description
1 polymer ?
#
loop_
_entity_poly.entity_id
_entity_poly.type
_entity_poly.pdbx_seq_one_letter_code
_entity_poly.pdbx_strand_id
1 'polypeptide(L)'
;GFLFVLEDTALARVVGVSAIEVAVGLDEPFYNFRIQKTVRASKALGVYKPQELLNLSYDHTGHSELCTLFLDPAYQRNRNGLLLSKARFLFIAAFREWFSPHLFAELRGCSDEQGQSPFWDALGHHFFDIPFADADRLTGTGMKTFIAELMPAYPIYISLLPEAARGVIGQVHPNTAPARAILEKEGFSWRGSVDIFDAGPVL
;
A
#
# COMPACT_ATOMS: atom_id res chain seq x y z
N GLY A 1 8.24 1.63 -15.98
CA GLY A 1 7.29 2.59 -15.40
C GLY A 1 7.38 3.96 -16.04
N PHE A 2 6.46 4.85 -15.68
CA PHE A 2 6.39 6.24 -16.16
C PHE A 2 6.37 7.19 -14.99
N LEU A 3 7.25 8.20 -14.99
CA LEU A 3 7.35 9.23 -13.98
C LEU A 3 6.79 10.55 -14.53
N PHE A 4 5.90 11.19 -13.79
CA PHE A 4 5.33 12.51 -14.06
C PHE A 4 5.88 13.50 -13.05
N VAL A 5 6.18 14.70 -13.52
CA VAL A 5 6.64 15.80 -12.67
C VAL A 5 5.69 16.98 -12.77
N LEU A 6 5.47 17.65 -11.66
CA LEU A 6 4.84 18.96 -11.60
C LEU A 6 5.93 20.01 -11.40
N GLU A 7 6.05 20.91 -12.36
CA GLU A 7 7.06 21.98 -12.35
C GLU A 7 6.42 23.34 -12.09
N ASP A 8 7.02 24.11 -11.21
CA ASP A 8 6.80 25.54 -11.12
C ASP A 8 7.69 26.21 -12.16
N THR A 9 7.10 26.58 -13.30
CA THR A 9 7.83 27.16 -14.44
C THR A 9 8.43 28.54 -14.17
N ALA A 10 7.87 29.28 -13.19
CA ALA A 10 8.41 30.59 -12.80
C ALA A 10 9.73 30.44 -12.02
N LEU A 11 9.89 29.34 -11.28
CA LEU A 11 11.07 29.04 -10.49
C LEU A 11 11.97 27.96 -11.13
N ALA A 12 11.55 27.38 -12.26
CA ALA A 12 12.21 26.25 -12.92
C ALA A 12 12.50 25.12 -11.93
N ARG A 13 11.51 24.79 -11.08
CA ARG A 13 11.66 23.82 -9.98
C ARG A 13 10.58 22.74 -10.04
N VAL A 14 10.99 21.46 -9.98
CA VAL A 14 10.07 20.35 -9.77
C VAL A 14 9.56 20.40 -8.33
N VAL A 15 8.24 20.43 -8.17
CA VAL A 15 7.55 20.59 -6.88
C VAL A 15 6.64 19.39 -6.55
N GLY A 16 6.48 18.47 -7.47
CA GLY A 16 5.72 17.25 -7.24
C GLY A 16 6.07 16.15 -8.23
N VAL A 17 5.82 14.93 -7.83
CA VAL A 17 6.04 13.73 -8.67
C VAL A 17 4.89 12.76 -8.49
N SER A 18 4.59 12.00 -9.54
CA SER A 18 3.73 10.82 -9.48
C SER A 18 4.19 9.81 -10.52
N ALA A 19 3.90 8.53 -10.31
CA ALA A 19 4.34 7.50 -11.23
C ALA A 19 3.25 6.46 -11.51
N ILE A 20 3.48 5.70 -12.56
CA ILE A 20 2.76 4.48 -12.91
C ILE A 20 3.81 3.40 -13.13
N GLU A 21 3.69 2.29 -12.40
CA GLU A 21 4.36 1.06 -12.76
C GLU A 21 3.44 0.25 -13.69
N VAL A 22 3.98 -0.17 -14.83
CA VAL A 22 3.18 -0.82 -15.89
C VAL A 22 2.70 -2.18 -15.46
N ALA A 23 3.58 -2.97 -14.85
CA ALA A 23 3.27 -4.30 -14.35
C ALA A 23 4.20 -4.64 -13.18
N VAL A 24 3.64 -4.76 -11.97
CA VAL A 24 4.41 -5.16 -10.79
C VAL A 24 4.60 -6.67 -10.73
N GLY A 25 5.59 -7.12 -9.98
CA GLY A 25 5.76 -8.53 -9.63
C GLY A 25 6.32 -9.43 -10.74
N LEU A 26 6.75 -8.89 -11.89
CA LEU A 26 7.30 -9.66 -13.01
C LEU A 26 8.81 -9.86 -12.91
N ASP A 27 9.54 -8.83 -12.52
CA ASP A 27 11.00 -8.89 -12.33
C ASP A 27 11.33 -9.25 -10.89
N GLU A 28 10.69 -8.57 -9.93
CA GLU A 28 10.78 -8.87 -8.51
C GLU A 28 9.37 -9.12 -7.94
N PRO A 29 9.19 -10.10 -7.05
CA PRO A 29 7.89 -10.40 -6.47
C PRO A 29 7.27 -9.19 -5.78
N PHE A 30 5.96 -9.00 -5.95
CA PHE A 30 5.17 -7.97 -5.27
C PHE A 30 4.23 -8.64 -4.27
N TYR A 31 4.42 -8.32 -3.00
CA TYR A 31 3.73 -8.97 -1.89
C TYR A 31 2.74 -8.03 -1.22
N ASN A 32 1.57 -8.57 -0.89
CA ASN A 32 0.59 -7.95 0.00
C ASN A 32 0.10 -8.99 1.00
N PHE A 33 -0.51 -8.56 2.09
CA PHE A 33 -1.41 -9.41 2.85
C PHE A 33 -2.83 -9.30 2.33
N ARG A 34 -3.44 -10.46 2.07
CA ARG A 34 -4.88 -10.58 1.81
C ARG A 34 -5.61 -10.92 3.09
N ILE A 35 -6.59 -10.09 3.49
CA ILE A 35 -7.45 -10.38 4.64
C ILE A 35 -8.51 -11.38 4.19
N GLN A 36 -8.51 -12.55 4.81
CA GLN A 36 -9.48 -13.62 4.55
C GLN A 36 -10.30 -13.88 5.80
N LYS A 37 -11.63 -14.01 5.64
CA LYS A 37 -12.52 -14.42 6.72
C LYS A 37 -12.64 -15.92 6.78
N THR A 38 -12.52 -16.49 7.99
CA THR A 38 -12.84 -17.87 8.30
C THR A 38 -13.84 -17.93 9.43
N VAL A 39 -14.68 -18.96 9.44
CA VAL A 39 -15.69 -19.12 10.49
C VAL A 39 -15.49 -20.47 11.16
N ARG A 40 -15.44 -20.45 12.49
CA ARG A 40 -15.42 -21.64 13.32
C ARG A 40 -16.71 -21.70 14.15
N ALA A 41 -17.31 -22.87 14.21
CA ALA A 41 -18.52 -23.08 14.98
C ALA A 41 -18.44 -24.38 15.76
N SER A 42 -18.99 -24.39 16.97
CA SER A 42 -19.17 -25.58 17.80
C SER A 42 -20.60 -25.58 18.34
N LYS A 43 -21.40 -26.54 17.89
CA LYS A 43 -22.77 -26.71 18.39
C LYS A 43 -22.78 -27.10 19.88
N ALA A 44 -21.83 -27.91 20.31
CA ALA A 44 -21.73 -28.37 21.71
C ALA A 44 -21.43 -27.22 22.69
N LEU A 45 -20.69 -26.20 22.25
CA LEU A 45 -20.34 -25.03 23.07
C LEU A 45 -21.22 -23.82 22.77
N GLY A 46 -22.16 -23.91 21.81
CA GLY A 46 -22.97 -22.78 21.38
C GLY A 46 -22.13 -21.63 20.77
N VAL A 47 -20.95 -21.94 20.21
CA VAL A 47 -20.00 -20.93 19.72
C VAL A 47 -20.07 -20.82 18.20
N TYR A 48 -20.20 -19.57 17.73
CA TYR A 48 -19.99 -19.17 16.36
C TYR A 48 -18.99 -18.01 16.34
N LYS A 49 -17.81 -18.23 15.76
CA LYS A 49 -16.73 -17.24 15.82
C LYS A 49 -16.12 -16.98 14.42
N PRO A 50 -16.48 -15.86 13.79
CA PRO A 50 -15.74 -15.38 12.62
C PRO A 50 -14.36 -14.89 13.05
N GLN A 51 -13.37 -15.14 12.21
CA GLN A 51 -11.98 -14.74 12.39
C GLN A 51 -11.45 -14.16 11.09
N GLU A 52 -10.54 -13.21 11.19
CA GLU A 52 -9.81 -12.67 10.06
C GLU A 52 -8.35 -13.11 10.11
N LEU A 53 -7.83 -13.45 8.93
CA LEU A 53 -6.48 -13.97 8.73
C LEU A 53 -5.75 -13.06 7.74
N LEU A 54 -4.47 -12.81 7.97
CA LEU A 54 -3.56 -12.27 6.98
C LEU A 54 -2.92 -13.43 6.22
N ASN A 55 -3.10 -13.46 4.91
CA ASN A 55 -2.46 -14.41 4.02
C ASN A 55 -1.51 -13.66 3.09
N LEU A 56 -0.25 -14.10 3.01
CA LEU A 56 0.67 -13.55 2.01
C LEU A 56 0.14 -13.84 0.61
N SER A 57 0.08 -12.83 -0.23
CA SER A 57 -0.56 -12.87 -1.54
C SER A 57 0.31 -12.21 -2.60
N TYR A 58 0.16 -12.68 -3.83
CA TYR A 58 0.76 -12.18 -5.07
C TYR A 58 -0.32 -11.70 -6.04
N ASP A 59 -1.51 -11.38 -5.56
CA ASP A 59 -2.71 -11.12 -6.37
C ASP A 59 -2.53 -9.96 -7.36
N HIS A 60 -1.58 -9.05 -7.09
CA HIS A 60 -1.29 -7.89 -7.94
C HIS A 60 -0.21 -8.15 -9.00
N THR A 61 0.36 -9.36 -9.08
CA THR A 61 1.35 -9.69 -10.11
C THR A 61 0.80 -9.44 -11.52
N GLY A 62 1.51 -8.62 -12.30
CA GLY A 62 1.10 -8.19 -13.64
C GLY A 62 0.07 -7.06 -13.68
N HIS A 63 -0.42 -6.58 -12.55
CA HIS A 63 -1.28 -5.40 -12.49
C HIS A 63 -0.47 -4.10 -12.61
N SER A 64 -1.10 -3.03 -13.08
CA SER A 64 -0.48 -1.71 -13.10
C SER A 64 -0.73 -0.98 -11.78
N GLU A 65 0.32 -0.31 -11.27
CA GLU A 65 0.26 0.42 -10.01
C GLU A 65 0.34 1.93 -10.22
N LEU A 66 -0.52 2.67 -9.51
CA LEU A 66 -0.40 4.12 -9.35
C LEU A 66 0.42 4.41 -8.10
N CYS A 67 1.68 4.78 -8.26
CA CYS A 67 2.64 4.94 -7.18
C CYS A 67 3.27 6.35 -7.12
N THR A 68 4.19 6.53 -6.18
CA THR A 68 5.11 7.69 -6.08
C THR A 68 4.40 9.05 -6.09
N LEU A 69 3.23 9.18 -5.44
CA LEU A 69 2.53 10.46 -5.38
C LEU A 69 3.10 11.34 -4.25
N PHE A 70 3.85 12.36 -4.61
CA PHE A 70 4.39 13.36 -3.69
C PHE A 70 4.16 14.78 -4.22
N LEU A 71 3.82 15.70 -3.36
CA LEU A 71 3.68 17.13 -3.65
C LEU A 71 4.26 17.94 -2.49
N ASP A 72 5.17 18.85 -2.80
CA ASP A 72 5.75 19.79 -1.83
C ASP A 72 4.62 20.48 -1.04
N PRO A 73 4.66 20.48 0.31
CA PRO A 73 3.62 21.06 1.15
C PRO A 73 3.25 22.51 0.78
N ALA A 74 4.21 23.32 0.35
CA ALA A 74 3.95 24.71 -0.10
C ALA A 74 3.06 24.77 -1.35
N TYR A 75 2.98 23.68 -2.10
CA TYR A 75 2.20 23.56 -3.33
C TYR A 75 0.92 22.72 -3.17
N GLN A 76 0.60 22.25 -1.97
CA GLN A 76 -0.65 21.53 -1.66
C GLN A 76 -1.87 22.48 -1.64
N ARG A 77 -2.04 23.22 -2.73
CA ARG A 77 -3.07 24.24 -2.94
C ARG A 77 -3.53 24.23 -4.41
N ASN A 78 -4.57 24.99 -4.72
CA ASN A 78 -5.05 25.20 -6.10
C ASN A 78 -5.30 23.91 -6.89
N ARG A 79 -5.64 22.80 -6.21
CA ARG A 79 -5.87 21.47 -6.81
C ARG A 79 -4.64 20.87 -7.50
N ASN A 80 -3.41 21.30 -7.18
CA ASN A 80 -2.19 20.75 -7.76
C ASN A 80 -2.06 19.26 -7.54
N GLY A 81 -2.40 18.74 -6.34
CA GLY A 81 -2.40 17.30 -6.06
C GLY A 81 -3.40 16.52 -6.93
N LEU A 82 -4.58 17.13 -7.20
CA LEU A 82 -5.56 16.53 -8.10
C LEU A 82 -5.04 16.48 -9.54
N LEU A 83 -4.43 17.57 -10.02
CA LEU A 83 -3.81 17.63 -11.35
C LEU A 83 -2.75 16.56 -11.51
N LEU A 84 -1.81 16.48 -10.56
CA LEU A 84 -0.71 15.53 -10.57
C LEU A 84 -1.23 14.08 -10.52
N SER A 85 -2.25 13.80 -9.72
CA SER A 85 -2.87 12.47 -9.66
C SER A 85 -3.61 12.13 -10.96
N LYS A 86 -4.43 13.06 -11.50
CA LYS A 86 -5.26 12.80 -12.68
C LYS A 86 -4.47 12.74 -14.00
N ALA A 87 -3.31 13.36 -14.08
CA ALA A 87 -2.43 13.25 -15.23
C ALA A 87 -2.11 11.79 -15.58
N ARG A 88 -1.98 10.93 -14.58
CA ARG A 88 -1.76 9.48 -14.77
C ARG A 88 -2.93 8.79 -15.46
N PHE A 89 -4.17 9.11 -15.07
CA PHE A 89 -5.37 8.54 -15.71
C PHE A 89 -5.53 8.98 -17.16
N LEU A 90 -5.21 10.25 -17.47
CA LEU A 90 -5.22 10.75 -18.84
C LEU A 90 -4.18 10.04 -19.69
N PHE A 91 -3.00 9.79 -19.13
CA PHE A 91 -1.94 9.06 -19.82
C PHE A 91 -2.33 7.60 -20.06
N ILE A 92 -2.89 6.92 -19.07
CA ILE A 92 -3.41 5.55 -19.22
C ILE A 92 -4.50 5.50 -20.29
N ALA A 93 -5.40 6.47 -20.32
CA ALA A 93 -6.45 6.53 -21.33
C ALA A 93 -5.90 6.70 -22.76
N ALA A 94 -4.82 7.50 -22.92
CA ALA A 94 -4.18 7.74 -24.21
C ALA A 94 -3.34 6.53 -24.70
N PHE A 95 -2.82 5.71 -23.80
CA PHE A 95 -1.92 4.60 -24.08
C PHE A 95 -2.40 3.30 -23.41
N ARG A 96 -3.69 3.03 -23.56
CA ARG A 96 -4.37 1.95 -22.80
C ARG A 96 -3.76 0.57 -23.01
N GLU A 97 -3.20 0.31 -24.20
CA GLU A 97 -2.58 -0.96 -24.57
C GLU A 97 -1.29 -1.27 -23.79
N TRP A 98 -0.71 -0.28 -23.13
CA TRP A 98 0.51 -0.47 -22.33
C TRP A 98 0.22 -0.90 -20.89
N PHE A 99 -1.03 -0.81 -20.44
CA PHE A 99 -1.40 -1.00 -19.05
C PHE A 99 -2.31 -2.20 -18.86
N SER A 100 -2.22 -2.80 -17.67
CA SER A 100 -3.14 -3.84 -17.23
C SER A 100 -4.59 -3.30 -17.18
N PRO A 101 -5.59 -4.14 -17.47
CA PRO A 101 -6.98 -3.78 -17.21
C PRO A 101 -7.29 -3.59 -15.72
N HIS A 102 -6.39 -4.04 -14.85
CA HIS A 102 -6.48 -3.87 -13.40
C HIS A 102 -5.46 -2.86 -12.93
N LEU A 103 -5.95 -1.78 -12.32
CA LEU A 103 -5.16 -0.75 -11.67
C LEU A 103 -5.34 -0.87 -10.17
N PHE A 104 -4.25 -0.68 -9.44
CA PHE A 104 -4.30 -0.58 -7.99
C PHE A 104 -3.37 0.55 -7.49
N ALA A 105 -3.51 0.90 -6.24
CA ALA A 105 -2.62 1.83 -5.55
C ALA A 105 -2.40 1.35 -4.11
N GLU A 106 -1.15 1.20 -3.73
CA GLU A 106 -0.75 0.96 -2.36
C GLU A 106 -0.62 2.29 -1.63
N LEU A 107 -1.34 2.43 -0.52
CA LEU A 107 -1.38 3.66 0.26
C LEU A 107 -0.65 3.46 1.57
N ARG A 108 0.23 4.42 1.91
CA ARG A 108 0.97 4.40 3.16
C ARG A 108 0.03 4.25 4.36
N GLY A 109 0.32 3.27 5.21
CA GLY A 109 -0.37 3.00 6.45
C GLY A 109 0.10 3.88 7.61
N CYS A 110 -0.36 3.57 8.81
CA CYS A 110 -0.08 4.37 10.00
C CYS A 110 1.32 4.12 10.52
N SER A 111 2.09 5.20 10.63
CA SER A 111 3.34 5.28 11.38
C SER A 111 3.36 6.58 12.19
N ASP A 112 4.12 6.61 13.27
CA ASP A 112 4.31 7.82 14.07
C ASP A 112 5.38 8.76 13.46
N GLU A 113 5.64 9.89 14.15
CA GLU A 113 6.65 10.88 13.74
C GLU A 113 8.08 10.34 13.82
N GLN A 114 8.31 9.29 14.60
CA GLN A 114 9.58 8.57 14.72
C GLN A 114 9.74 7.48 13.66
N GLY A 115 8.71 7.29 12.80
CA GLY A 115 8.70 6.26 11.78
C GLY A 115 8.48 4.85 12.33
N GLN A 116 7.80 4.71 13.48
CA GLN A 116 7.43 3.40 14.03
C GLN A 116 6.03 3.03 13.56
N SER A 117 5.86 1.80 13.11
CA SER A 117 4.57 1.25 12.70
C SER A 117 4.08 0.23 13.72
N PRO A 118 2.92 0.43 14.35
CA PRO A 118 2.36 -0.56 15.29
C PRO A 118 2.17 -1.93 14.67
N PHE A 119 1.91 -1.99 13.38
CA PHE A 119 1.78 -3.24 12.65
C PHE A 119 3.12 -3.95 12.48
N TRP A 120 4.16 -3.20 12.07
CA TRP A 120 5.50 -3.74 11.94
C TRP A 120 6.06 -4.25 13.26
N ASP A 121 5.92 -3.48 14.33
CA ASP A 121 6.39 -3.84 15.65
C ASP A 121 5.73 -5.13 16.19
N ALA A 122 4.45 -5.31 15.84
CA ALA A 122 3.70 -6.48 16.28
C ALA A 122 3.87 -7.73 15.39
N LEU A 123 4.32 -7.55 14.15
CA LEU A 123 4.40 -8.64 13.18
C LEU A 123 5.76 -8.67 12.47
N GLY A 124 6.08 -7.66 11.66
CA GLY A 124 7.27 -7.67 10.81
C GLY A 124 8.56 -7.82 11.60
N HIS A 125 8.68 -7.13 12.72
CA HIS A 125 9.87 -7.20 13.58
C HIS A 125 10.20 -8.63 14.02
N HIS A 126 9.20 -9.49 14.24
CA HIS A 126 9.41 -10.88 14.66
C HIS A 126 10.05 -11.76 13.58
N PHE A 127 9.95 -11.37 12.32
CA PHE A 127 10.46 -12.13 11.19
C PHE A 127 11.74 -11.52 10.59
N PHE A 128 11.87 -10.21 10.66
CA PHE A 128 12.97 -9.49 10.02
C PHE A 128 14.03 -9.00 11.00
N ASP A 129 13.68 -8.85 12.27
CA ASP A 129 14.57 -8.36 13.35
C ASP A 129 15.27 -7.02 13.01
N ILE A 130 14.60 -6.17 12.23
CA ILE A 130 15.04 -4.82 11.88
C ILE A 130 13.92 -3.80 12.13
N PRO A 131 14.28 -2.53 12.40
CA PRO A 131 13.29 -1.45 12.52
C PRO A 131 12.52 -1.22 11.23
N PHE A 132 11.28 -0.73 11.33
CA PHE A 132 10.43 -0.39 10.19
C PHE A 132 11.13 0.56 9.19
N ALA A 133 11.79 1.62 9.68
CA ALA A 133 12.49 2.57 8.84
C ALA A 133 13.61 1.95 8.00
N ASP A 134 14.27 0.91 8.50
CA ASP A 134 15.31 0.18 7.76
C ASP A 134 14.69 -0.73 6.71
N ALA A 135 13.57 -1.40 7.03
CA ALA A 135 12.83 -2.22 6.07
C ALA A 135 12.28 -1.37 4.91
N ASP A 136 11.66 -0.23 5.22
CA ASP A 136 11.14 0.74 4.23
C ASP A 136 12.26 1.25 3.32
N ARG A 137 13.42 1.59 3.88
CA ARG A 137 14.61 2.01 3.12
C ARG A 137 15.14 0.91 2.19
N LEU A 138 15.23 -0.33 2.67
CA LEU A 138 15.72 -1.47 1.88
C LEU A 138 14.82 -1.73 0.67
N THR A 139 13.49 -1.72 0.86
CA THR A 139 12.53 -1.86 -0.24
C THR A 139 12.61 -0.72 -1.25
N GLY A 140 12.80 0.51 -0.78
CA GLY A 140 13.01 1.67 -1.64
C GLY A 140 14.29 1.59 -2.51
N THR A 141 15.27 0.79 -2.12
CA THR A 141 16.49 0.52 -2.92
C THR A 141 16.39 -0.70 -3.84
N GLY A 142 15.22 -1.34 -3.93
CA GLY A 142 14.98 -2.52 -4.77
C GLY A 142 15.41 -3.85 -4.13
N MET A 143 15.89 -3.87 -2.89
CA MET A 143 16.23 -5.11 -2.19
C MET A 143 14.99 -5.73 -1.55
N LYS A 144 14.20 -6.49 -2.32
CA LYS A 144 12.96 -7.12 -1.86
C LYS A 144 13.06 -8.64 -1.64
N THR A 145 14.18 -9.25 -1.99
CA THR A 145 14.38 -10.72 -1.87
C THR A 145 14.26 -11.21 -0.44
N PHE A 146 14.71 -10.42 0.55
CA PHE A 146 14.60 -10.78 1.96
C PHE A 146 13.15 -10.98 2.43
N ILE A 147 12.18 -10.33 1.76
CA ILE A 147 10.75 -10.50 2.07
C ILE A 147 10.32 -11.94 1.81
N ALA A 148 10.67 -12.48 0.64
CA ALA A 148 10.36 -13.86 0.28
C ALA A 148 11.01 -14.89 1.21
N GLU A 149 12.20 -14.57 1.71
CA GLU A 149 13.00 -15.46 2.55
C GLU A 149 12.49 -15.51 4.00
N LEU A 150 12.00 -14.37 4.52
CA LEU A 150 11.71 -14.21 5.94
C LEU A 150 10.22 -14.11 6.27
N MET A 151 9.36 -13.71 5.31
CA MET A 151 7.92 -13.59 5.57
C MET A 151 7.26 -14.94 5.88
N PRO A 152 6.32 -14.96 6.85
CA PRO A 152 5.64 -16.19 7.21
C PRO A 152 4.80 -16.72 6.05
N ALA A 153 5.02 -17.99 5.71
CA ALA A 153 4.28 -18.70 4.67
C ALA A 153 2.85 -19.10 5.11
N TYR A 154 2.57 -19.10 6.41
CA TYR A 154 1.29 -19.52 6.98
C TYR A 154 0.40 -18.34 7.36
N PRO A 155 -0.94 -18.51 7.30
CA PRO A 155 -1.88 -17.48 7.69
C PRO A 155 -1.71 -17.03 9.16
N ILE A 156 -1.82 -15.72 9.38
CA ILE A 156 -1.71 -15.11 10.70
C ILE A 156 -3.10 -14.68 11.15
N TYR A 157 -3.52 -15.10 12.34
CA TYR A 157 -4.79 -14.68 12.92
C TYR A 157 -4.68 -13.23 13.42
N ILE A 158 -5.46 -12.33 12.82
CA ILE A 158 -5.49 -10.90 13.22
C ILE A 158 -5.86 -10.76 14.70
N SER A 159 -6.74 -11.64 15.21
CA SER A 159 -7.18 -11.63 16.61
C SER A 159 -6.06 -11.91 17.62
N LEU A 160 -4.93 -12.43 17.21
CA LEU A 160 -3.76 -12.68 18.06
C LEU A 160 -2.80 -11.48 18.11
N LEU A 161 -2.95 -10.52 17.20
CA LEU A 161 -2.14 -9.30 17.21
C LEU A 161 -2.58 -8.36 18.35
N PRO A 162 -1.68 -7.54 18.89
CA PRO A 162 -2.00 -6.47 19.81
C PRO A 162 -3.07 -5.52 19.27
N GLU A 163 -3.84 -4.89 20.15
CA GLU A 163 -4.93 -3.98 19.76
C GLU A 163 -4.43 -2.82 18.89
N ALA A 164 -3.29 -2.25 19.22
CA ALA A 164 -2.66 -1.16 18.44
C ALA A 164 -2.40 -1.58 16.99
N ALA A 165 -1.86 -2.79 16.76
CA ALA A 165 -1.62 -3.31 15.43
C ALA A 165 -2.91 -3.60 14.67
N ARG A 166 -3.91 -4.19 15.33
CA ARG A 166 -5.23 -4.46 14.73
C ARG A 166 -5.93 -3.19 14.30
N GLY A 167 -5.80 -2.11 15.10
CA GLY A 167 -6.46 -0.84 14.84
C GLY A 167 -5.96 -0.09 13.61
N VAL A 168 -4.74 -0.39 13.13
CA VAL A 168 -4.15 0.28 11.96
C VAL A 168 -4.30 -0.50 10.66
N ILE A 169 -4.73 -1.76 10.69
CA ILE A 169 -4.91 -2.57 9.48
C ILE A 169 -5.94 -1.92 8.56
N GLY A 170 -5.53 -1.61 7.32
CA GLY A 170 -6.37 -0.95 6.32
C GLY A 170 -6.61 0.54 6.58
N GLN A 171 -5.90 1.14 7.55
CA GLN A 171 -5.95 2.58 7.78
C GLN A 171 -4.81 3.28 7.03
N VAL A 172 -5.10 4.47 6.51
CA VAL A 172 -4.09 5.30 5.85
C VAL A 172 -3.45 6.27 6.86
N HIS A 173 -2.19 6.59 6.62
CA HIS A 173 -1.54 7.71 7.31
C HIS A 173 -2.35 9.02 7.08
N PRO A 174 -2.49 9.91 8.07
CA PRO A 174 -3.27 11.15 7.91
C PRO A 174 -2.86 11.98 6.69
N ASN A 175 -1.57 12.06 6.39
CA ASN A 175 -1.05 12.77 5.21
C ASN A 175 -1.41 12.09 3.87
N THR A 176 -1.81 10.83 3.89
CA THR A 176 -2.21 10.05 2.70
C THR A 176 -3.73 10.08 2.47
N ALA A 177 -4.51 10.50 3.47
CA ALA A 177 -5.97 10.57 3.37
C ALA A 177 -6.48 11.39 2.16
N PRO A 178 -5.88 12.54 1.77
CA PRO A 178 -6.28 13.25 0.57
C PRO A 178 -6.08 12.43 -0.72
N ALA A 179 -4.98 11.68 -0.82
CA ALA A 179 -4.70 10.81 -1.97
C ALA A 179 -5.74 9.68 -2.06
N ARG A 180 -6.08 9.04 -0.94
CA ARG A 180 -7.15 8.05 -0.85
C ARG A 180 -8.48 8.63 -1.37
N ALA A 181 -8.87 9.80 -0.90
CA ALA A 181 -10.12 10.43 -1.31
C ALA A 181 -10.18 10.76 -2.81
N ILE A 182 -9.03 11.08 -3.44
CA ILE A 182 -8.95 11.27 -4.89
C ILE A 182 -9.18 9.94 -5.60
N LEU A 183 -8.51 8.87 -5.20
CA LEU A 183 -8.62 7.55 -5.82
C LEU A 183 -10.03 6.96 -5.67
N GLU A 184 -10.65 7.08 -4.50
CA GLU A 184 -12.03 6.60 -4.27
C GLU A 184 -13.04 7.31 -5.19
N LYS A 185 -12.85 8.61 -5.49
CA LYS A 185 -13.66 9.34 -6.48
C LYS A 185 -13.46 8.85 -7.92
N GLU A 186 -12.32 8.25 -8.23
CA GLU A 186 -12.05 7.62 -9.52
C GLU A 186 -12.52 6.16 -9.59
N GLY A 187 -13.16 5.65 -8.53
CA GLY A 187 -13.75 4.31 -8.49
C GLY A 187 -12.90 3.24 -7.82
N PHE A 188 -11.75 3.62 -7.26
CA PHE A 188 -10.95 2.69 -6.44
C PHE A 188 -11.67 2.34 -5.15
N SER A 189 -11.51 1.12 -4.70
CA SER A 189 -12.11 0.67 -3.44
C SER A 189 -11.25 -0.37 -2.75
N TRP A 190 -11.13 -0.26 -1.44
CA TRP A 190 -10.42 -1.27 -0.65
C TRP A 190 -11.19 -2.59 -0.61
N ARG A 191 -10.51 -3.68 -0.94
CA ARG A 191 -11.06 -5.03 -0.99
C ARG A 191 -10.36 -6.01 -0.07
N GLY A 192 -9.68 -5.52 0.97
CA GLY A 192 -9.03 -6.34 1.98
C GLY A 192 -7.61 -6.76 1.64
N SER A 193 -6.93 -6.08 0.74
CA SER A 193 -5.48 -6.20 0.58
C SER A 193 -4.80 -5.08 1.34
N VAL A 194 -3.69 -5.39 2.02
CA VAL A 194 -2.91 -4.42 2.78
C VAL A 194 -1.42 -4.62 2.54
N ASP A 195 -0.67 -3.53 2.65
CA ASP A 195 0.79 -3.55 2.61
C ASP A 195 1.36 -4.46 3.69
N ILE A 196 2.50 -5.10 3.39
CA ILE A 196 3.13 -6.06 4.30
C ILE A 196 3.93 -5.40 5.43
N PHE A 197 4.26 -4.11 5.31
CA PHE A 197 5.11 -3.38 6.26
C PHE A 197 4.29 -2.58 7.28
N ASP A 198 3.33 -1.78 6.81
CA ASP A 198 2.56 -0.87 7.65
C ASP A 198 1.05 -1.16 7.67
N ALA A 199 0.62 -2.20 6.96
CA ALA A 199 -0.78 -2.59 6.78
C ALA A 199 -1.65 -1.50 6.15
N GLY A 200 -1.07 -0.57 5.41
CA GLY A 200 -1.79 0.41 4.61
C GLY A 200 -2.70 -0.27 3.58
N PRO A 201 -3.85 0.30 3.24
CA PRO A 201 -4.77 -0.33 2.31
C PRO A 201 -4.25 -0.28 0.88
N VAL A 202 -4.46 -1.38 0.16
CA VAL A 202 -4.30 -1.46 -1.29
C VAL A 202 -5.68 -1.33 -1.94
N LEU A 203 -5.88 -0.23 -2.68
CA LEU A 203 -7.15 0.10 -3.35
C LEU A 203 -7.22 -0.44 -4.75
#